data_f27954d77ce8de57c22044f9ee51d1d9
#
_entry.id   f27954d77ce8de57c22044f9ee51d1d9
#
_cell.length_a   1.000
_cell.length_b   1.000
_cell.length_c   1.000
_cell.angle_alpha   90.00
_cell.angle_beta   90.00
_cell.angle_gamma   90.00
#
_symmetry.space_group_name_H-M   'P 1'
#
loop_
_entity.id
_entity.type
_entity.pdbx_description
1 polymer ?
#
loop_
_entity_poly.entity_id
_entity_poly.type
_entity_poly.pdbx_seq_one_letter_code
_entity_poly.pdbx_strand_id
1 'polypeptide(L)'
;MKLNKWLTSTKFIVSLYIGVIILLIFFLYKIVVYENFEDTIVVSNLDSSAGFYSMFFFTLNHYIYCKRNKIGFRIKSDNWLFKSSIGWTDYFEPVELTFHNNPTNEQSALHSTVLGDYPIRDYQMVIKNLYKYNANTKNEILNAYSKLNLVKGNYDSIFIRRGDKLGKESVIIPEENYMDALLEKNPRCKTIYLQTDDYTCYLNLVKYIKQNNLGVVIHTLCDENSVGVVVHGFQKDILNDASINNDANKDYLSSIIQKLNDTKPVEDMNSVEKYKHTMDMIVGIDLVIHSNICITDYQSNVSRFIKLAHDHPKNVYNIDDLNNDIDYDKIICPSYSF
;
A
#
# COMPACT_ATOMS: atom_id res chain seq x y z
N MET A 1 10.21 54.48 38.37
CA MET A 1 9.28 55.53 37.86
C MET A 1 9.13 55.56 36.31
N LYS A 2 9.89 54.84 35.52
CA LYS A 2 9.75 54.80 34.04
C LYS A 2 8.76 53.74 33.53
N LEU A 3 8.51 52.67 34.27
CA LEU A 3 7.62 51.56 33.86
C LEU A 3 6.14 51.99 33.84
N ASN A 4 5.72 52.81 34.80
CA ASN A 4 4.33 53.24 34.91
C ASN A 4 3.87 54.23 33.78
N LYS A 5 4.81 54.99 33.17
CA LYS A 5 4.50 55.87 32.06
C LYS A 5 4.26 55.14 30.73
N TRP A 6 4.85 53.94 30.57
CA TRP A 6 4.67 53.15 29.36
C TRP A 6 3.34 52.39 29.39
N LEU A 7 2.94 51.88 30.57
CA LEU A 7 1.66 51.19 30.77
C LEU A 7 0.41 52.05 30.58
N THR A 8 0.54 53.40 30.72
CA THR A 8 -0.56 54.34 30.53
C THR A 8 -0.57 55.01 29.16
N SER A 9 0.36 54.64 28.25
CA SER A 9 0.37 55.20 26.92
C SER A 9 -0.82 54.66 26.12
N THR A 10 -1.58 55.55 25.51
CA THR A 10 -2.75 55.22 24.67
C THR A 10 -2.40 54.17 23.61
N LYS A 11 -1.18 54.18 23.06
CA LYS A 11 -0.68 53.21 22.09
C LYS A 11 -0.54 51.82 22.66
N PHE A 12 -0.06 51.67 23.91
CA PHE A 12 0.06 50.37 24.57
C PHE A 12 -1.32 49.76 24.85
N ILE A 13 -2.25 50.58 25.33
CA ILE A 13 -3.63 50.15 25.61
C ILE A 13 -4.30 49.70 24.30
N VAL A 14 -4.18 50.45 23.22
CA VAL A 14 -4.73 50.11 21.92
C VAL A 14 -4.11 48.77 21.38
N SER A 15 -2.78 48.58 21.48
CA SER A 15 -2.12 47.35 21.06
C SER A 15 -2.59 46.16 21.88
N LEU A 16 -2.82 46.32 23.18
CA LEU A 16 -3.34 45.27 24.04
C LEU A 16 -4.78 44.86 23.64
N TYR A 17 -5.64 45.87 23.35
CA TYR A 17 -7.01 45.58 22.86
C TYR A 17 -7.01 44.85 21.52
N ILE A 18 -6.17 45.25 20.58
CA ILE A 18 -6.03 44.59 19.29
C ILE A 18 -5.57 43.12 19.49
N GLY A 19 -4.58 42.88 20.36
CA GLY A 19 -4.11 41.55 20.68
C GLY A 19 -5.20 40.64 21.28
N VAL A 20 -6.00 41.21 22.22
CA VAL A 20 -7.14 40.47 22.81
C VAL A 20 -8.22 40.15 21.77
N ILE A 21 -8.53 41.11 20.88
CA ILE A 21 -9.51 40.89 19.81
C ILE A 21 -9.03 39.78 18.85
N ILE A 22 -7.76 39.80 18.46
CA ILE A 22 -7.20 38.75 17.59
C ILE A 22 -7.27 37.39 18.27
N LEU A 23 -6.92 37.31 19.55
CA LEU A 23 -7.04 36.05 20.34
C LEU A 23 -8.50 35.58 20.44
N LEU A 24 -9.45 36.47 20.66
CA LEU A 24 -10.87 36.12 20.70
C LEU A 24 -11.38 35.64 19.34
N ILE A 25 -11.00 36.30 18.25
CA ILE A 25 -11.36 35.87 16.90
C ILE A 25 -10.77 34.50 16.63
N PHE A 26 -9.50 34.25 16.99
CA PHE A 26 -8.86 32.95 16.83
C PHE A 26 -9.54 31.85 17.67
N PHE A 27 -9.96 32.20 18.89
CA PHE A 27 -10.66 31.28 19.78
C PHE A 27 -12.07 30.96 19.27
N LEU A 28 -12.81 31.95 18.83
CA LEU A 28 -14.13 31.81 18.21
C LEU A 28 -14.03 30.99 16.89
N TYR A 29 -13.04 31.29 16.07
CA TYR A 29 -12.77 30.49 14.86
C TYR A 29 -12.50 29.03 15.20
N LYS A 30 -11.68 28.76 16.20
CA LYS A 30 -11.45 27.37 16.66
C LYS A 30 -12.72 26.70 17.15
N ILE A 31 -13.56 27.39 17.93
CA ILE A 31 -14.83 26.85 18.43
C ILE A 31 -15.75 26.52 17.25
N VAL A 32 -15.96 27.47 16.33
CA VAL A 32 -16.85 27.27 15.16
C VAL A 32 -16.33 26.16 14.25
N VAL A 33 -15.02 26.08 14.02
CA VAL A 33 -14.43 24.99 13.23
C VAL A 33 -14.55 23.66 13.96
N TYR A 34 -14.37 23.65 15.29
CA TYR A 34 -14.49 22.42 16.08
C TYR A 34 -15.94 21.91 16.13
N GLU A 35 -16.91 22.79 16.36
CA GLU A 35 -18.34 22.45 16.39
C GLU A 35 -18.84 21.90 15.03
N ASN A 36 -18.33 22.42 13.90
CA ASN A 36 -18.71 21.94 12.57
C ASN A 36 -18.16 20.54 12.23
N PHE A 37 -17.13 20.06 12.95
CA PHE A 37 -16.57 18.72 12.75
C PHE A 37 -17.11 17.67 13.73
N GLU A 38 -17.70 18.09 14.86
CA GLU A 38 -18.19 17.17 15.90
C GLU A 38 -19.25 16.21 15.39
N ASP A 39 -20.04 16.60 14.37
CA ASP A 39 -21.12 15.78 13.82
C ASP A 39 -20.81 15.22 12.42
N THR A 40 -19.55 15.23 12.01
CA THR A 40 -19.16 14.82 10.65
C THR A 40 -18.55 13.42 10.63
N ILE A 41 -18.99 12.59 9.69
CA ILE A 41 -18.31 11.35 9.28
C ILE A 41 -17.65 11.56 7.93
N VAL A 42 -16.36 11.29 7.86
CA VAL A 42 -15.63 11.18 6.60
C VAL A 42 -15.81 9.78 6.04
N VAL A 43 -16.33 9.70 4.84
CA VAL A 43 -16.53 8.46 4.11
C VAL A 43 -15.40 8.26 3.11
N SER A 44 -14.51 7.31 3.39
CA SER A 44 -13.48 6.89 2.42
C SER A 44 -14.12 6.01 1.36
N ASN A 45 -14.30 6.57 0.17
CA ASN A 45 -14.94 5.88 -0.95
C ASN A 45 -13.88 5.12 -1.78
N LEU A 46 -14.06 3.81 -1.93
CA LEU A 46 -13.19 2.94 -2.73
C LEU A 46 -13.63 2.84 -4.21
N ASP A 47 -14.52 3.71 -4.65
CA ASP A 47 -15.02 3.78 -6.03
C ASP A 47 -13.97 4.41 -6.95
N SER A 48 -13.04 3.59 -7.44
CA SER A 48 -11.98 3.99 -8.36
C SER A 48 -11.43 2.78 -9.11
N SER A 49 -10.91 3.00 -10.31
CA SER A 49 -10.15 2.02 -11.09
C SER A 49 -8.72 1.83 -10.61
N ALA A 50 -8.29 2.56 -9.58
CA ALA A 50 -6.94 2.42 -9.02
C ALA A 50 -6.73 1.05 -8.36
N GLY A 51 -5.49 0.56 -8.39
CA GLY A 51 -5.13 -0.71 -7.79
C GLY A 51 -5.39 -0.76 -6.28
N PHE A 52 -5.55 -1.98 -5.76
CA PHE A 52 -5.92 -2.27 -4.37
C PHE A 52 -5.14 -1.46 -3.34
N TYR A 53 -3.80 -1.52 -3.37
CA TYR A 53 -2.96 -0.84 -2.39
C TYR A 53 -2.88 0.68 -2.62
N SER A 54 -3.14 1.18 -3.83
CA SER A 54 -3.31 2.62 -4.05
C SER A 54 -4.52 3.14 -3.28
N MET A 55 -5.67 2.47 -3.43
CA MET A 55 -6.88 2.81 -2.68
C MET A 55 -6.71 2.63 -1.18
N PHE A 56 -5.96 1.61 -0.77
CA PHE A 56 -5.65 1.38 0.63
C PHE A 56 -4.84 2.53 1.25
N PHE A 57 -3.85 3.10 0.54
CA PHE A 57 -3.09 4.26 1.01
C PHE A 57 -3.96 5.51 1.16
N PHE A 58 -4.90 5.76 0.24
CA PHE A 58 -5.88 6.85 0.43
C PHE A 58 -6.71 6.63 1.70
N THR A 59 -7.19 5.41 1.90
CA THR A 59 -7.96 5.03 3.08
C THR A 59 -7.16 5.21 4.38
N LEU A 60 -5.86 4.85 4.38
CA LEU A 60 -4.95 5.09 5.50
C LEU A 60 -4.85 6.58 5.84
N ASN A 61 -4.65 7.44 4.83
CA ASN A 61 -4.55 8.88 5.01
C ASN A 61 -5.84 9.47 5.61
N HIS A 62 -7.00 9.09 5.07
CA HIS A 62 -8.30 9.52 5.60
C HIS A 62 -8.49 9.08 7.05
N TYR A 63 -8.14 7.83 7.37
CA TYR A 63 -8.25 7.31 8.73
C TYR A 63 -7.33 8.04 9.71
N ILE A 64 -6.06 8.30 9.35
CA ILE A 64 -5.11 9.04 10.18
C ILE A 64 -5.63 10.45 10.45
N TYR A 65 -6.12 11.14 9.39
CA TYR A 65 -6.72 12.46 9.51
C TYR A 65 -7.89 12.47 10.49
N CYS A 66 -8.85 11.57 10.29
CA CYS A 66 -10.04 11.47 11.12
C CYS A 66 -9.69 11.18 12.59
N LYS A 67 -8.77 10.23 12.80
CA LYS A 67 -8.31 9.87 14.15
C LYS A 67 -7.63 11.04 14.87
N ARG A 68 -6.76 11.81 14.18
CA ARG A 68 -6.07 12.97 14.76
C ARG A 68 -7.03 14.11 15.09
N ASN A 69 -8.04 14.31 14.27
CA ASN A 69 -9.00 15.41 14.42
C ASN A 69 -10.27 15.00 15.17
N LYS A 70 -10.37 13.74 15.65
CA LYS A 70 -11.55 13.19 16.34
C LYS A 70 -12.82 13.27 15.50
N ILE A 71 -12.71 13.04 14.20
CA ILE A 71 -13.80 13.01 13.22
C ILE A 71 -14.21 11.57 12.99
N GLY A 72 -15.50 11.29 12.81
CA GLY A 72 -15.99 9.98 12.45
C GLY A 72 -15.42 9.50 11.11
N PHE A 73 -15.22 8.19 10.96
CA PHE A 73 -14.68 7.60 9.73
C PHE A 73 -15.39 6.28 9.42
N ARG A 74 -15.68 6.05 8.14
CA ARG A 74 -16.10 4.75 7.62
C ARG A 74 -15.59 4.52 6.19
N ILE A 75 -15.56 3.25 5.80
CA ILE A 75 -15.23 2.82 4.43
C ILE A 75 -16.53 2.56 3.68
N LYS A 76 -16.63 3.10 2.47
CA LYS A 76 -17.68 2.79 1.49
C LYS A 76 -17.04 2.03 0.32
N SER A 77 -17.51 0.81 0.06
CA SER A 77 -16.91 -0.11 -0.90
C SER A 77 -17.94 -0.78 -1.84
N ASP A 78 -19.11 -0.13 -2.01
CA ASP A 78 -20.19 -0.70 -2.84
C ASP A 78 -19.80 -0.89 -4.31
N ASN A 79 -18.98 0.03 -4.84
CA ASN A 79 -18.49 0.00 -6.23
C ASN A 79 -16.99 -0.30 -6.32
N TRP A 80 -16.40 -0.87 -5.27
CA TRP A 80 -14.98 -1.18 -5.26
C TRP A 80 -14.64 -2.22 -6.33
N LEU A 81 -13.59 -1.95 -7.10
CA LEU A 81 -13.11 -2.84 -8.17
C LEU A 81 -12.90 -4.29 -7.68
N PHE A 82 -12.40 -4.45 -6.47
CA PHE A 82 -12.06 -5.74 -5.85
C PHE A 82 -13.21 -6.35 -5.04
N LYS A 83 -14.39 -5.72 -5.08
CA LYS A 83 -15.60 -6.25 -4.42
C LYS A 83 -16.01 -7.58 -5.05
N SER A 84 -16.18 -8.60 -4.22
CA SER A 84 -16.79 -9.88 -4.61
C SER A 84 -18.30 -9.90 -4.34
N SER A 85 -18.72 -9.52 -3.14
CA SER A 85 -20.10 -9.55 -2.68
C SER A 85 -20.50 -8.27 -1.96
N ILE A 86 -19.87 -7.99 -0.82
CA ILE A 86 -20.21 -6.87 0.07
C ILE A 86 -19.24 -5.71 -0.16
N GLY A 87 -17.96 -5.99 -0.39
CA GLY A 87 -16.88 -5.04 -0.56
C GLY A 87 -15.76 -5.26 0.43
N TRP A 88 -15.38 -4.24 1.22
CA TRP A 88 -14.29 -4.31 2.20
C TRP A 88 -14.38 -5.55 3.11
N THR A 89 -15.58 -5.84 3.60
CA THR A 89 -15.83 -6.95 4.52
C THR A 89 -15.81 -8.33 3.87
N ASP A 90 -15.65 -8.43 2.55
CA ASP A 90 -15.34 -9.70 1.90
C ASP A 90 -14.00 -10.27 2.41
N TYR A 91 -13.07 -9.40 2.83
CA TYR A 91 -11.70 -9.75 3.20
C TYR A 91 -11.30 -9.33 4.61
N PHE A 92 -11.82 -8.21 5.12
CA PHE A 92 -11.39 -7.56 6.35
C PHE A 92 -12.53 -7.41 7.37
N GLU A 93 -12.17 -7.16 8.62
CA GLU A 93 -13.13 -6.75 9.63
C GLU A 93 -13.72 -5.37 9.29
N PRO A 94 -14.96 -5.07 9.68
CA PRO A 94 -15.53 -3.74 9.52
C PRO A 94 -14.67 -2.68 10.21
N VAL A 95 -14.58 -1.51 9.58
CA VAL A 95 -13.82 -0.38 10.12
C VAL A 95 -14.73 0.82 10.26
N GLU A 96 -14.86 1.27 11.48
CA GLU A 96 -15.59 2.49 11.82
C GLU A 96 -14.89 3.20 12.97
N LEU A 97 -14.81 4.53 12.89
CA LEU A 97 -14.46 5.39 14.02
C LEU A 97 -15.66 6.25 14.34
N THR A 98 -16.13 6.15 15.57
CA THR A 98 -17.20 7.00 16.11
C THR A 98 -16.66 7.75 17.31
N PHE A 99 -16.74 9.08 17.25
CA PHE A 99 -16.39 9.95 18.38
C PHE A 99 -17.62 10.61 18.99
N HIS A 100 -18.74 10.61 18.27
CA HIS A 100 -20.02 11.25 18.69
C HIS A 100 -21.19 10.30 18.39
N ASN A 101 -22.21 10.37 19.24
CA ASN A 101 -23.29 9.36 19.24
C ASN A 101 -24.29 9.48 18.07
N ASN A 102 -24.37 10.61 17.40
CA ASN A 102 -25.29 10.84 16.27
C ASN A 102 -24.69 11.80 15.23
N PRO A 103 -23.80 11.32 14.36
CA PRO A 103 -23.27 12.18 13.31
C PRO A 103 -24.39 12.54 12.32
N THR A 104 -24.56 13.83 12.09
CA THR A 104 -25.62 14.37 11.22
C THR A 104 -25.15 14.63 9.79
N ASN A 105 -23.84 14.74 9.59
CA ASN A 105 -23.22 15.08 8.31
C ASN A 105 -22.27 14.00 7.82
N GLU A 106 -22.46 13.59 6.56
CA GLU A 106 -21.53 12.71 5.85
C GLU A 106 -20.76 13.52 4.81
N GLN A 107 -19.45 13.45 4.85
CA GLN A 107 -18.58 14.05 3.86
C GLN A 107 -17.80 12.97 3.12
N SER A 108 -18.02 12.87 1.81
CA SER A 108 -17.19 12.00 0.97
C SER A 108 -15.78 12.58 0.89
N ALA A 109 -14.79 11.80 1.29
CA ALA A 109 -13.41 12.17 1.11
C ALA A 109 -13.03 12.04 -0.36
N LEU A 110 -12.71 13.16 -0.98
CA LEU A 110 -12.10 13.20 -2.30
C LEU A 110 -10.63 12.79 -2.20
N HIS A 111 -10.14 12.07 -3.19
CA HIS A 111 -8.76 11.55 -3.23
C HIS A 111 -7.68 12.63 -3.00
N SER A 112 -8.00 13.89 -3.28
CA SER A 112 -7.06 15.03 -3.21
C SER A 112 -7.06 15.81 -1.90
N THR A 113 -8.02 15.59 -0.98
CA THR A 113 -8.24 16.55 0.12
C THR A 113 -7.51 16.22 1.41
N VAL A 114 -6.89 15.04 1.54
CA VAL A 114 -6.24 14.62 2.79
C VAL A 114 -4.89 13.96 2.49
N LEU A 115 -4.04 14.64 1.75
CA LEU A 115 -2.63 14.27 1.64
C LEU A 115 -1.88 14.99 2.78
N GLY A 116 -1.71 14.30 3.90
CA GLY A 116 -0.82 14.75 4.95
C GLY A 116 0.43 13.87 4.95
N ASP A 117 1.59 14.50 5.02
CA ASP A 117 2.82 13.79 5.36
C ASP A 117 2.73 13.39 6.83
N TYR A 118 2.25 12.18 7.06
CA TYR A 118 2.19 11.65 8.41
C TYR A 118 3.48 10.87 8.71
N PRO A 119 3.95 10.89 9.97
CA PRO A 119 5.07 10.04 10.37
C PRO A 119 4.80 8.56 10.08
N ILE A 120 5.82 7.82 9.66
CA ILE A 120 5.76 6.38 9.38
C ILE A 120 5.09 5.60 10.51
N ARG A 121 5.40 5.95 11.74
CA ARG A 121 4.80 5.31 12.92
C ARG A 121 3.27 5.36 12.89
N ASP A 122 2.69 6.43 12.38
CA ASP A 122 1.23 6.56 12.30
C ASP A 122 0.66 5.61 11.26
N TYR A 123 1.32 5.47 10.10
CA TYR A 123 0.95 4.49 9.08
C TYR A 123 1.03 3.07 9.62
N GLN A 124 2.13 2.69 10.26
CA GLN A 124 2.30 1.37 10.85
C GLN A 124 1.25 1.04 11.90
N MET A 125 0.92 2.03 12.77
CA MET A 125 -0.11 1.87 13.78
C MET A 125 -1.51 1.73 13.16
N VAL A 126 -1.79 2.48 12.11
CA VAL A 126 -3.10 2.46 11.45
C VAL A 126 -3.27 1.21 10.59
N ILE A 127 -2.23 0.74 9.92
CA ILE A 127 -2.25 -0.54 9.19
C ILE A 127 -2.70 -1.68 10.12
N LYS A 128 -2.17 -1.76 11.34
CA LYS A 128 -2.58 -2.77 12.33
C LYS A 128 -4.07 -2.68 12.72
N ASN A 129 -4.69 -1.53 12.56
CA ASN A 129 -6.11 -1.33 12.86
C ASN A 129 -7.02 -1.58 11.65
N LEU A 130 -6.61 -1.15 10.46
CA LEU A 130 -7.38 -1.25 9.23
C LEU A 130 -7.21 -2.61 8.55
N TYR A 131 -6.00 -3.16 8.52
CA TYR A 131 -5.67 -4.40 7.82
C TYR A 131 -5.94 -5.62 8.70
N LYS A 132 -7.12 -5.65 9.34
CA LYS A 132 -7.56 -6.78 10.16
C LYS A 132 -8.38 -7.72 9.32
N TYR A 133 -7.87 -8.91 9.12
CA TYR A 133 -8.55 -9.94 8.36
C TYR A 133 -9.83 -10.43 9.05
N ASN A 134 -10.88 -10.66 8.29
CA ASN A 134 -12.05 -11.39 8.77
C ASN A 134 -11.71 -12.88 9.00
N ALA A 135 -12.65 -13.63 9.56
CA ALA A 135 -12.43 -15.04 9.93
C ALA A 135 -12.07 -15.91 8.72
N ASN A 136 -12.71 -15.64 7.57
CA ASN A 136 -12.48 -16.44 6.37
C ASN A 136 -11.09 -16.17 5.78
N THR A 137 -10.67 -14.92 5.68
CA THR A 137 -9.31 -14.55 5.23
C THR A 137 -8.24 -15.13 6.15
N LYS A 138 -8.46 -15.12 7.48
CA LYS A 138 -7.56 -15.76 8.45
C LYS A 138 -7.40 -17.26 8.17
N ASN A 139 -8.50 -17.95 7.85
CA ASN A 139 -8.46 -19.37 7.51
C ASN A 139 -7.69 -19.64 6.21
N GLU A 140 -7.90 -18.83 5.16
CA GLU A 140 -7.15 -18.95 3.90
C GLU A 140 -5.65 -18.75 4.11
N ILE A 141 -5.26 -17.78 4.94
CA ILE A 141 -3.86 -17.56 5.32
C ILE A 141 -3.29 -18.80 6.04
N LEU A 142 -4.00 -19.33 7.04
CA LEU A 142 -3.54 -20.53 7.77
C LEU A 142 -3.40 -21.74 6.85
N ASN A 143 -4.34 -21.93 5.92
CA ASN A 143 -4.28 -22.98 4.91
C ASN A 143 -3.04 -22.83 4.02
N ALA A 144 -2.69 -21.61 3.61
CA ALA A 144 -1.50 -21.35 2.80
C ALA A 144 -0.21 -21.67 3.56
N TYR A 145 -0.07 -21.25 4.83
CA TYR A 145 1.06 -21.62 5.67
C TYR A 145 1.22 -23.15 5.79
N SER A 146 0.11 -23.83 6.05
CA SER A 146 0.09 -25.29 6.14
C SER A 146 0.47 -25.97 4.82
N LYS A 147 -0.13 -25.54 3.70
CA LYS A 147 0.12 -26.07 2.36
C LYS A 147 1.58 -25.95 1.95
N LEU A 148 2.21 -24.83 2.26
CA LEU A 148 3.61 -24.54 1.91
C LEU A 148 4.60 -25.01 2.98
N ASN A 149 4.12 -25.53 4.11
CA ASN A 149 4.92 -25.91 5.26
C ASN A 149 5.83 -24.76 5.74
N LEU A 150 5.29 -23.53 5.75
CA LEU A 150 5.98 -22.32 6.20
C LEU A 150 5.63 -22.01 7.65
N VAL A 151 6.60 -21.45 8.38
CA VAL A 151 6.42 -20.96 9.75
C VAL A 151 6.84 -19.49 9.77
N LYS A 152 6.02 -18.63 10.32
CA LYS A 152 6.28 -17.17 10.42
C LYS A 152 7.68 -16.91 10.98
N GLY A 153 8.42 -16.03 10.32
CA GLY A 153 9.78 -15.66 10.70
C GLY A 153 10.89 -16.69 10.39
N ASN A 154 10.54 -17.90 9.87
CA ASN A 154 11.52 -18.95 9.59
C ASN A 154 11.84 -19.13 8.11
N TYR A 155 11.44 -18.22 7.26
CA TYR A 155 11.75 -18.18 5.84
C TYR A 155 12.01 -16.72 5.42
N ASP A 156 12.69 -16.56 4.31
CA ASP A 156 12.87 -15.25 3.69
C ASP A 156 11.88 -15.10 2.52
N SER A 157 11.71 -13.90 2.01
CA SER A 157 10.83 -13.66 0.89
C SER A 157 11.43 -12.78 -0.19
N ILE A 158 10.94 -12.97 -1.40
CA ILE A 158 11.17 -12.09 -2.54
C ILE A 158 9.81 -11.66 -3.04
N PHE A 159 9.62 -10.35 -3.27
CA PHE A 159 8.45 -9.81 -3.94
C PHE A 159 8.84 -9.20 -5.28
N ILE A 160 8.28 -9.73 -6.36
CA ILE A 160 8.52 -9.26 -7.73
C ILE A 160 7.18 -8.92 -8.37
N ARG A 161 7.02 -7.67 -8.79
CA ARG A 161 5.86 -7.19 -9.53
C ARG A 161 6.17 -7.09 -11.02
N ARG A 162 5.30 -7.68 -11.84
CA ARG A 162 5.35 -7.62 -13.32
C ARG A 162 4.01 -7.03 -13.84
N GLY A 163 3.54 -7.50 -14.96
CA GLY A 163 2.25 -7.12 -15.53
C GLY A 163 2.20 -5.65 -15.95
N ASP A 164 1.16 -4.95 -15.50
CA ASP A 164 0.85 -3.57 -15.87
C ASP A 164 1.90 -2.52 -15.48
N LYS A 165 2.85 -2.86 -14.64
CA LYS A 165 3.95 -1.97 -14.25
C LYS A 165 5.09 -1.93 -15.26
N LEU A 166 5.19 -2.95 -16.09
CA LEU A 166 6.25 -3.03 -17.10
C LEU A 166 5.98 -2.05 -18.23
N GLY A 167 6.92 -1.17 -18.48
CA GLY A 167 6.89 -0.23 -19.60
C GLY A 167 6.73 1.23 -19.23
N LYS A 168 5.95 1.58 -18.20
CA LYS A 168 5.76 3.00 -17.81
C LYS A 168 6.32 3.33 -16.43
N GLU A 169 6.20 2.40 -15.47
CA GLU A 169 6.47 2.70 -14.07
C GLU A 169 7.67 1.93 -13.51
N SER A 170 8.11 0.85 -14.16
CA SER A 170 9.21 0.03 -13.64
C SER A 170 10.16 -0.49 -14.72
N VAL A 171 11.43 -0.60 -14.35
CA VAL A 171 12.46 -1.30 -15.13
C VAL A 171 12.42 -2.78 -14.73
N ILE A 172 12.60 -3.68 -15.70
CA ILE A 172 12.75 -5.11 -15.40
C ILE A 172 14.12 -5.32 -14.74
N ILE A 173 14.07 -5.77 -13.49
CA ILE A 173 15.25 -6.25 -12.78
C ILE A 173 15.27 -7.78 -12.93
N PRO A 174 16.37 -8.39 -13.39
CA PRO A 174 16.49 -9.84 -13.49
C PRO A 174 16.25 -10.54 -12.15
N GLU A 175 15.60 -11.69 -12.17
CA GLU A 175 15.24 -12.42 -10.96
C GLU A 175 16.46 -12.90 -10.15
N GLU A 176 17.56 -13.21 -10.83
CA GLU A 176 18.84 -13.56 -10.17
C GLU A 176 19.35 -12.44 -9.28
N ASN A 177 19.16 -11.18 -9.63
CA ASN A 177 19.61 -10.05 -8.81
C ASN A 177 18.87 -10.01 -7.46
N TYR A 178 17.57 -10.38 -7.43
CA TYR A 178 16.82 -10.49 -6.16
C TYR A 178 17.36 -11.64 -5.30
N MET A 179 17.74 -12.75 -5.92
CA MET A 179 18.33 -13.88 -5.22
C MET A 179 19.69 -13.52 -4.63
N ASP A 180 20.56 -12.88 -5.42
CA ASP A 180 21.89 -12.46 -4.99
C ASP A 180 21.78 -11.43 -3.85
N ALA A 181 20.88 -10.46 -3.96
CA ALA A 181 20.58 -9.51 -2.91
C ALA A 181 20.12 -10.20 -1.61
N LEU A 182 19.24 -11.22 -1.73
CA LEU A 182 18.78 -11.98 -0.57
C LEU A 182 19.94 -12.74 0.10
N LEU A 183 20.77 -13.40 -0.70
CA LEU A 183 21.92 -14.14 -0.18
C LEU A 183 23.00 -13.23 0.42
N GLU A 184 23.15 -12.00 -0.08
CA GLU A 184 23.99 -10.98 0.57
C GLU A 184 23.49 -10.64 1.97
N LYS A 185 22.15 -10.47 2.14
CA LYS A 185 21.55 -10.15 3.46
C LYS A 185 21.43 -11.38 4.36
N ASN A 186 21.20 -12.57 3.79
CA ASN A 186 21.11 -13.82 4.52
C ASN A 186 21.86 -14.97 3.80
N PRO A 187 23.20 -15.09 3.96
CA PRO A 187 23.96 -16.18 3.36
C PRO A 187 23.55 -17.59 3.83
N ARG A 188 22.73 -17.67 4.88
CA ARG A 188 22.23 -18.96 5.44
C ARG A 188 20.80 -19.26 5.06
N CYS A 189 20.21 -18.48 4.13
CA CYS A 189 18.87 -18.71 3.63
C CYS A 189 18.70 -20.15 3.17
N LYS A 190 17.59 -20.81 3.57
CA LYS A 190 17.25 -22.18 3.20
C LYS A 190 15.89 -22.31 2.53
N THR A 191 14.99 -21.41 2.89
CA THR A 191 13.61 -21.44 2.41
C THR A 191 13.18 -20.04 2.02
N ILE A 192 12.65 -19.92 0.82
CA ILE A 192 12.17 -18.64 0.26
C ILE A 192 10.70 -18.79 -0.13
N TYR A 193 9.92 -17.77 0.19
CA TYR A 193 8.62 -17.54 -0.40
C TYR A 193 8.72 -16.45 -1.46
N LEU A 194 8.37 -16.79 -2.70
CA LEU A 194 8.27 -15.84 -3.81
C LEU A 194 6.83 -15.41 -3.96
N GLN A 195 6.56 -14.11 -3.77
CA GLN A 195 5.32 -13.48 -4.19
C GLN A 195 5.56 -12.76 -5.52
N THR A 196 4.87 -13.21 -6.54
CA THR A 196 4.89 -12.60 -7.87
C THR A 196 3.53 -12.77 -8.55
N ASP A 197 3.26 -11.95 -9.53
CA ASP A 197 2.11 -12.06 -10.43
C ASP A 197 2.48 -12.70 -11.79
N ASP A 198 3.75 -13.09 -11.98
CA ASP A 198 4.23 -13.77 -13.19
C ASP A 198 4.98 -15.05 -12.82
N TYR A 199 4.44 -16.21 -13.24
CA TYR A 199 5.03 -17.51 -12.95
C TYR A 199 6.41 -17.71 -13.61
N THR A 200 6.73 -16.96 -14.66
CA THR A 200 8.05 -17.00 -15.30
C THR A 200 9.14 -16.61 -14.29
N CYS A 201 8.88 -15.67 -13.37
CA CYS A 201 9.80 -15.31 -12.30
C CYS A 201 10.15 -16.51 -11.41
N TYR A 202 9.15 -17.33 -11.08
CA TYR A 202 9.38 -18.57 -10.31
C TYR A 202 10.27 -19.55 -11.07
N LEU A 203 9.99 -19.79 -12.35
CA LEU A 203 10.78 -20.70 -13.18
C LEU A 203 12.24 -20.23 -13.33
N ASN A 204 12.46 -18.94 -13.52
CA ASN A 204 13.79 -18.36 -13.62
C ASN A 204 14.57 -18.52 -12.32
N LEU A 205 13.97 -18.25 -11.17
CA LEU A 205 14.60 -18.45 -9.86
C LEU A 205 14.90 -19.93 -9.58
N VAL A 206 13.98 -20.85 -9.91
CA VAL A 206 14.24 -22.29 -9.78
C VAL A 206 15.43 -22.72 -10.63
N LYS A 207 15.51 -22.23 -11.87
CA LYS A 207 16.63 -22.49 -12.78
C LYS A 207 17.93 -21.95 -12.19
N TYR A 208 17.94 -20.71 -11.71
CA TYR A 208 19.11 -20.06 -11.11
C TYR A 208 19.61 -20.81 -9.87
N ILE A 209 18.71 -21.18 -8.96
CA ILE A 209 19.02 -21.98 -7.75
C ILE A 209 19.70 -23.29 -8.13
N LYS A 210 19.17 -24.01 -9.13
CA LYS A 210 19.74 -25.29 -9.59
C LYS A 210 21.10 -25.12 -10.25
N GLN A 211 21.26 -24.12 -11.13
CA GLN A 211 22.51 -23.87 -11.84
C GLN A 211 23.66 -23.51 -10.91
N ASN A 212 23.38 -22.81 -9.82
CA ASN A 212 24.37 -22.34 -8.86
C ASN A 212 24.47 -23.24 -7.61
N ASN A 213 23.74 -24.36 -7.54
CA ASN A 213 23.73 -25.29 -6.41
C ASN A 213 23.49 -24.61 -5.05
N LEU A 214 22.57 -23.65 -4.97
CA LEU A 214 22.40 -22.81 -3.78
C LEU A 214 21.81 -23.55 -2.58
N GLY A 215 21.23 -24.74 -2.77
CA GLY A 215 20.63 -25.54 -1.69
C GLY A 215 19.45 -24.85 -0.99
N VAL A 216 18.74 -23.99 -1.71
CA VAL A 216 17.58 -23.25 -1.26
C VAL A 216 16.30 -23.87 -1.81
N VAL A 217 15.26 -23.97 -0.98
CA VAL A 217 13.91 -24.37 -1.40
C VAL A 217 13.09 -23.11 -1.62
N ILE A 218 12.40 -23.03 -2.78
CA ILE A 218 11.54 -21.89 -3.12
C ILE A 218 10.09 -22.36 -3.22
N HIS A 219 9.18 -21.58 -2.62
CA HIS A 219 7.74 -21.76 -2.65
C HIS A 219 7.06 -20.55 -3.29
N THR A 220 5.94 -20.76 -3.95
CA THR A 220 5.07 -19.70 -4.47
C THR A 220 3.60 -20.15 -4.44
N LEU A 221 2.69 -19.20 -4.39
CA LEU A 221 1.25 -19.38 -4.65
C LEU A 221 0.85 -18.88 -6.04
N CYS A 222 1.81 -18.36 -6.83
CA CYS A 222 1.55 -17.89 -8.19
C CYS A 222 1.05 -19.06 -9.05
N ASP A 223 -0.05 -18.84 -9.76
CA ASP A 223 -0.60 -19.83 -10.69
C ASP A 223 0.33 -20.00 -11.91
N GLU A 224 0.48 -21.23 -12.38
CA GLU A 224 1.37 -21.58 -13.50
C GLU A 224 1.04 -20.84 -14.80
N ASN A 225 -0.19 -20.36 -14.94
CA ASN A 225 -0.64 -19.61 -16.11
C ASN A 225 -0.55 -18.09 -15.91
N SER A 226 -0.17 -17.61 -14.72
CA SER A 226 -0.08 -16.17 -14.44
C SER A 226 1.09 -15.52 -15.19
N VAL A 227 0.80 -14.40 -15.84
CA VAL A 227 1.78 -13.62 -16.61
C VAL A 227 1.75 -12.13 -16.23
N GLY A 228 1.18 -11.81 -15.09
CA GLY A 228 1.00 -10.47 -14.58
C GLY A 228 -0.47 -10.08 -14.42
N VAL A 229 -0.72 -9.06 -13.62
CA VAL A 229 -2.06 -8.46 -13.46
C VAL A 229 -2.28 -7.44 -14.57
N VAL A 230 -3.45 -7.47 -15.19
CA VAL A 230 -3.85 -6.58 -16.27
C VAL A 230 -5.06 -5.76 -15.84
N VAL A 231 -5.03 -4.46 -16.12
CA VAL A 231 -6.18 -3.54 -15.99
C VAL A 231 -6.57 -2.98 -17.35
N HIS A 232 -7.84 -2.62 -17.51
CA HIS A 232 -8.33 -2.02 -18.75
C HIS A 232 -7.51 -0.77 -19.15
N GLY A 233 -7.22 -0.66 -20.44
CA GLY A 233 -6.43 0.45 -21.00
C GLY A 233 -4.93 0.14 -21.13
N PHE A 234 -4.38 -0.74 -20.28
CA PHE A 234 -2.98 -1.10 -20.32
C PHE A 234 -2.56 -1.82 -21.61
N GLN A 235 -3.40 -2.75 -22.10
CA GLN A 235 -3.15 -3.51 -23.33
C GLN A 235 -2.94 -2.61 -24.56
N LYS A 236 -3.69 -1.51 -24.67
CA LYS A 236 -3.57 -0.56 -25.80
C LYS A 236 -2.33 0.30 -25.69
N ASP A 237 -1.94 0.63 -24.48
CA ASP A 237 -0.82 1.54 -24.22
C ASP A 237 0.55 0.87 -24.41
N ILE A 238 0.70 -0.41 -24.00
CA ILE A 238 1.96 -1.15 -24.20
C ILE A 238 2.26 -1.33 -25.69
N LEU A 239 1.25 -1.67 -26.49
CA LEU A 239 1.43 -1.93 -27.91
C LEU A 239 1.73 -0.67 -28.73
N ASN A 240 1.35 0.50 -28.21
CA ASN A 240 1.46 1.78 -28.92
C ASN A 240 2.59 2.68 -28.40
N ASP A 241 3.23 2.36 -27.28
CA ASP A 241 4.23 3.23 -26.67
C ASP A 241 5.63 2.93 -27.22
N ALA A 242 6.09 3.80 -28.15
CA ALA A 242 7.45 3.77 -28.67
C ALA A 242 8.53 4.01 -27.59
N SER A 243 8.18 4.46 -26.38
CA SER A 243 9.11 4.66 -25.26
C SER A 243 9.53 3.35 -24.57
N ILE A 244 8.88 2.22 -24.84
CA ILE A 244 9.28 0.87 -24.42
C ILE A 244 10.52 0.38 -25.17
N ASN A 245 11.24 1.28 -25.82
CA ASN A 245 12.44 0.99 -26.61
C ASN A 245 13.70 0.65 -25.80
N ASN A 246 13.57 0.20 -24.56
CA ASN A 246 14.69 -0.43 -23.86
C ASN A 246 14.78 -1.90 -24.33
N ASP A 247 15.81 -2.25 -25.08
CA ASP A 247 15.94 -3.55 -25.76
C ASP A 247 15.75 -4.75 -24.82
N ALA A 248 16.18 -4.64 -23.56
CA ALA A 248 16.02 -5.70 -22.57
C ALA A 248 14.54 -5.99 -22.19
N ASN A 249 13.69 -4.95 -22.16
CA ASN A 249 12.27 -5.11 -21.86
C ASN A 249 11.49 -5.61 -23.08
N LYS A 250 11.97 -5.32 -24.29
CA LYS A 250 11.29 -5.62 -25.54
C LYS A 250 11.16 -7.11 -25.81
N ASP A 251 12.22 -7.88 -25.56
CA ASP A 251 12.21 -9.34 -25.75
C ASP A 251 11.28 -10.03 -24.75
N TYR A 252 11.33 -9.61 -23.48
CA TYR A 252 10.43 -10.10 -22.45
C TYR A 252 8.97 -9.74 -22.77
N LEU A 253 8.68 -8.48 -23.06
CA LEU A 253 7.32 -8.04 -23.41
C LEU A 253 6.80 -8.76 -24.65
N SER A 254 7.63 -8.97 -25.67
CA SER A 254 7.25 -9.71 -26.87
C SER A 254 6.86 -11.17 -26.53
N SER A 255 7.54 -11.78 -25.56
CA SER A 255 7.27 -13.17 -25.14
C SER A 255 5.96 -13.31 -24.35
N ILE A 256 5.51 -12.25 -23.65
CA ILE A 256 4.32 -12.29 -22.80
C ILE A 256 3.10 -11.54 -23.38
N ILE A 257 3.29 -10.69 -24.40
CA ILE A 257 2.22 -9.87 -25.00
C ILE A 257 0.99 -10.71 -25.36
N GLN A 258 1.20 -11.85 -26.02
CA GLN A 258 0.09 -12.71 -26.39
C GLN A 258 -0.66 -13.21 -25.16
N LYS A 259 0.06 -13.66 -24.13
CA LYS A 259 -0.53 -14.14 -22.88
C LYS A 259 -1.20 -13.02 -22.10
N LEU A 260 -0.63 -11.80 -22.09
CA LEU A 260 -1.25 -10.63 -21.48
C LEU A 260 -2.56 -10.26 -22.18
N ASN A 261 -2.62 -10.36 -23.51
CA ASN A 261 -3.84 -10.13 -24.27
C ASN A 261 -4.94 -11.16 -23.98
N ASP A 262 -4.56 -12.38 -23.64
CA ASP A 262 -5.48 -13.46 -23.26
C ASP A 262 -5.86 -13.40 -21.76
N THR A 263 -5.18 -12.57 -20.98
CA THR A 263 -5.44 -12.40 -19.55
C THR A 263 -6.67 -11.51 -19.33
N LYS A 264 -7.63 -12.02 -18.57
CA LYS A 264 -8.85 -11.30 -18.24
C LYS A 264 -8.57 -10.14 -17.30
N PRO A 265 -8.90 -8.89 -17.67
CA PRO A 265 -8.76 -7.75 -16.76
C PRO A 265 -9.60 -7.92 -15.49
N VAL A 266 -9.15 -7.31 -14.38
CA VAL A 266 -9.86 -7.40 -13.08
C VAL A 266 -11.29 -6.84 -13.18
N GLU A 267 -11.49 -5.82 -13.99
CA GLU A 267 -12.80 -5.23 -14.26
C GLU A 267 -13.81 -6.23 -14.81
N ASP A 268 -13.35 -7.14 -15.68
CA ASP A 268 -14.18 -8.12 -16.37
C ASP A 268 -14.40 -9.42 -15.59
N MET A 269 -13.68 -9.60 -14.47
CA MET A 269 -13.82 -10.78 -13.62
C MET A 269 -15.22 -10.82 -12.98
N ASN A 270 -15.82 -12.00 -12.91
CA ASN A 270 -17.02 -12.21 -12.10
C ASN A 270 -16.68 -12.21 -10.60
N SER A 271 -17.69 -12.25 -9.73
CA SER A 271 -17.52 -12.18 -8.28
C SER A 271 -16.61 -13.27 -7.71
N VAL A 272 -16.69 -14.48 -8.22
CA VAL A 272 -15.88 -15.63 -7.76
C VAL A 272 -14.41 -15.46 -8.17
N GLU A 273 -14.18 -15.04 -9.42
CA GLU A 273 -12.86 -14.76 -9.94
C GLU A 273 -12.21 -13.58 -9.18
N LYS A 274 -12.96 -12.49 -8.95
CA LYS A 274 -12.48 -11.34 -8.14
C LYS A 274 -12.12 -11.75 -6.73
N TYR A 275 -12.98 -12.56 -6.10
CA TYR A 275 -12.72 -13.09 -4.77
C TYR A 275 -11.41 -13.86 -4.72
N LYS A 276 -11.25 -14.84 -5.62
CA LYS A 276 -10.05 -15.66 -5.68
C LYS A 276 -8.81 -14.81 -5.94
N HIS A 277 -8.85 -13.95 -6.97
CA HIS A 277 -7.74 -13.08 -7.34
C HIS A 277 -7.29 -12.17 -6.17
N THR A 278 -8.25 -11.53 -5.51
CA THR A 278 -7.97 -10.63 -4.40
C THR A 278 -7.48 -11.39 -3.16
N MET A 279 -8.08 -12.55 -2.87
CA MET A 279 -7.68 -13.40 -1.76
C MET A 279 -6.26 -13.92 -1.96
N ASP A 280 -5.92 -14.43 -3.14
CA ASP A 280 -4.57 -14.91 -3.46
C ASP A 280 -3.52 -13.80 -3.26
N MET A 281 -3.84 -12.57 -3.66
CA MET A 281 -2.98 -11.40 -3.42
C MET A 281 -2.83 -11.10 -1.92
N ILE A 282 -3.93 -11.05 -1.16
CA ILE A 282 -3.91 -10.76 0.29
C ILE A 282 -3.11 -11.83 1.03
N VAL A 283 -3.39 -13.10 0.76
CA VAL A 283 -2.69 -14.23 1.37
C VAL A 283 -1.19 -14.20 1.04
N GLY A 284 -0.86 -13.97 -0.23
CA GLY A 284 0.53 -13.87 -0.67
C GLY A 284 1.29 -12.74 0.02
N ILE A 285 0.65 -11.57 0.19
CA ILE A 285 1.26 -10.45 0.91
C ILE A 285 1.39 -10.74 2.41
N ASP A 286 0.43 -11.45 3.04
CA ASP A 286 0.57 -11.89 4.44
C ASP A 286 1.82 -12.76 4.62
N LEU A 287 2.07 -13.71 3.71
CA LEU A 287 3.28 -14.52 3.75
C LEU A 287 4.55 -13.67 3.62
N VAL A 288 4.54 -12.61 2.82
CA VAL A 288 5.70 -11.72 2.70
C VAL A 288 5.93 -10.90 3.95
N ILE A 289 4.89 -10.29 4.54
CA ILE A 289 5.05 -9.40 5.71
C ILE A 289 5.48 -10.13 6.98
N HIS A 290 5.29 -11.44 7.04
CA HIS A 290 5.70 -12.30 8.14
C HIS A 290 6.96 -13.13 7.85
N SER A 291 7.71 -12.82 6.80
CA SER A 291 9.02 -13.41 6.54
C SER A 291 10.10 -12.84 7.46
N ASN A 292 11.28 -13.44 7.49
CA ASN A 292 12.42 -12.92 8.24
C ASN A 292 13.07 -11.73 7.51
N ILE A 293 13.38 -11.90 6.22
CA ILE A 293 13.92 -10.87 5.32
C ILE A 293 13.06 -10.82 4.06
N CYS A 294 12.84 -9.64 3.53
CA CYS A 294 12.19 -9.44 2.25
C CYS A 294 13.07 -8.59 1.32
N ILE A 295 13.28 -9.07 0.09
CA ILE A 295 13.86 -8.28 -1.00
C ILE A 295 12.73 -7.90 -1.98
N THR A 296 12.64 -6.62 -2.31
CA THR A 296 11.65 -6.09 -3.25
C THR A 296 12.17 -4.83 -3.93
N ASP A 297 11.48 -4.35 -4.95
CA ASP A 297 11.63 -2.98 -5.43
C ASP A 297 10.59 -2.06 -4.76
N TYR A 298 10.86 -0.74 -4.67
CA TYR A 298 9.88 0.22 -4.12
C TYR A 298 9.10 0.98 -5.19
N GLN A 299 9.04 0.44 -6.38
CA GLN A 299 8.36 1.08 -7.51
C GLN A 299 6.83 0.94 -7.41
N SER A 300 6.33 -0.04 -6.64
CA SER A 300 4.89 -0.30 -6.50
C SER A 300 4.33 0.09 -5.13
N ASN A 301 3.04 0.43 -5.07
CA ASN A 301 2.34 0.64 -3.80
C ASN A 301 2.27 -0.64 -2.95
N VAL A 302 2.32 -1.82 -3.57
CA VAL A 302 2.41 -3.09 -2.86
C VAL A 302 3.72 -3.19 -2.08
N SER A 303 4.85 -2.90 -2.72
CA SER A 303 6.17 -2.94 -2.09
C SER A 303 6.27 -1.96 -0.91
N ARG A 304 5.71 -0.76 -1.08
CA ARG A 304 5.63 0.25 -0.01
C ARG A 304 4.77 -0.23 1.15
N PHE A 305 3.62 -0.86 0.85
CA PHE A 305 2.78 -1.47 1.88
C PHE A 305 3.52 -2.58 2.63
N ILE A 306 4.23 -3.48 1.92
CA ILE A 306 5.06 -4.52 2.53
C ILE A 306 6.05 -3.90 3.52
N LYS A 307 6.78 -2.85 3.12
CA LYS A 307 7.73 -2.15 3.99
C LYS A 307 7.09 -1.61 5.27
N LEU A 308 5.89 -1.06 5.18
CA LEU A 308 5.18 -0.50 6.33
C LEU A 308 4.55 -1.58 7.22
N ALA A 309 4.06 -2.67 6.63
CA ALA A 309 3.31 -3.71 7.32
C ALA A 309 4.18 -4.85 7.88
N HIS A 310 5.41 -5.01 7.38
CA HIS A 310 6.29 -6.12 7.77
C HIS A 310 6.55 -6.15 9.26
N ASP A 311 6.62 -7.36 9.86
CA ASP A 311 6.91 -7.53 11.29
C ASP A 311 8.23 -6.88 11.70
N HIS A 312 9.22 -6.91 10.78
CA HIS A 312 10.53 -6.29 10.93
C HIS A 312 10.80 -5.34 9.75
N PRO A 313 10.27 -4.10 9.74
CA PRO A 313 10.40 -3.21 8.56
C PRO A 313 11.85 -2.93 8.14
N LYS A 314 12.80 -3.00 9.05
CA LYS A 314 14.24 -2.84 8.74
C LYS A 314 14.81 -4.00 7.92
N ASN A 315 14.15 -5.16 7.92
CA ASN A 315 14.54 -6.34 7.15
C ASN A 315 13.91 -6.38 5.74
N VAL A 316 13.20 -5.34 5.35
CA VAL A 316 12.70 -5.18 3.97
C VAL A 316 13.67 -4.28 3.22
N TYR A 317 14.33 -4.82 2.20
CA TYR A 317 15.37 -4.13 1.44
C TYR A 317 14.88 -3.81 0.03
N ASN A 318 15.23 -2.62 -0.44
CA ASN A 318 15.06 -2.26 -1.84
C ASN A 318 16.23 -2.82 -2.65
N ILE A 319 15.93 -3.53 -3.73
CA ILE A 319 16.95 -4.13 -4.59
C ILE A 319 17.88 -3.08 -5.22
N ASP A 320 17.38 -1.89 -5.52
CA ASP A 320 18.18 -0.80 -6.10
C ASP A 320 19.13 -0.16 -5.08
N ASP A 321 18.92 -0.43 -3.79
CA ASP A 321 19.66 0.22 -2.72
C ASP A 321 19.70 -0.62 -1.44
N LEU A 322 20.53 -1.65 -1.46
CA LEU A 322 20.68 -2.58 -0.34
C LEU A 322 21.40 -1.98 0.88
N ASN A 323 22.11 -0.87 0.72
CA ASN A 323 22.96 -0.28 1.75
C ASN A 323 22.38 0.95 2.42
N ASN A 324 21.31 1.51 1.86
CA ASN A 324 20.73 2.72 2.41
C ASN A 324 19.79 2.42 3.57
N ASP A 325 20.06 3.08 4.69
CA ASP A 325 19.03 3.42 5.66
C ASP A 325 18.01 4.30 4.93
N ILE A 326 17.04 3.64 4.35
CA ILE A 326 16.02 4.26 3.51
C ILE A 326 15.43 5.42 4.28
N ASP A 327 15.49 6.58 3.66
CA ASP A 327 14.70 7.73 4.04
C ASP A 327 13.23 7.33 3.93
N TYR A 328 12.71 6.84 5.05
CA TYR A 328 11.34 6.38 5.17
C TYR A 328 10.35 7.46 4.71
N ASP A 329 10.71 8.73 4.78
CA ASP A 329 9.87 9.85 4.35
C ASP A 329 9.64 9.84 2.83
N LYS A 330 10.53 9.22 2.04
CA LYS A 330 10.35 9.03 0.60
C LYS A 330 9.44 7.87 0.20
N ILE A 331 9.17 6.94 1.10
CA ILE A 331 8.34 5.76 0.79
C ILE A 331 6.85 6.15 0.70
N ILE A 332 6.41 7.16 1.46
CA ILE A 332 4.99 7.39 1.74
C ILE A 332 4.34 8.36 0.75
N CYS A 333 5.10 9.21 0.12
CA CYS A 333 4.58 10.16 -0.85
C CYS A 333 5.35 10.12 -2.17
N PRO A 334 4.90 9.35 -3.17
CA PRO A 334 5.03 9.89 -4.50
C PRO A 334 4.10 11.10 -4.52
N SER A 335 4.67 12.29 -4.68
CA SER A 335 3.92 13.44 -5.14
C SER A 335 3.23 13.01 -6.44
N TYR A 336 1.98 12.57 -6.37
CA TYR A 336 1.15 12.47 -7.54
C TYR A 336 0.87 13.91 -7.97
N SER A 337 1.77 14.46 -8.78
CA SER A 337 1.42 15.56 -9.67
C SER A 337 0.48 14.93 -10.71
N PHE A 338 -0.82 15.11 -10.49
CA PHE A 338 -1.83 14.92 -11.51
C PHE A 338 -1.77 16.07 -12.51
#